data_bea16e10e838a736fbbc3585843c864a
#
_entry.id   bea16e10e838a736fbbc3585843c864a
#
_cell.length_a   1.000
_cell.length_b   1.000
_cell.length_c   1.000
_cell.angle_alpha   90.00
_cell.angle_beta   90.00
_cell.angle_gamma   90.00
#
_symmetry.space_group_name_H-M   'P 1'
#
loop_
_entity.id
_entity.type
_entity.pdbx_description
1 polymer ?
#
loop_
_entity_poly.entity_id
_entity_poly.type
_entity_poly.pdbx_seq_one_letter_code
_entity_poly.pdbx_strand_id
1 'polypeptide(L)'
;MKLSLEQLSARMRQGETIPSRQTAQVALALSIPSILEQLVVTAMGYIDAAMVGHIGAEATASIGIVSSSTWLLHGVLVGLYTALSIQIAQYLGADRQDDARSVLRQAMLFNVILGVGAALFGLGISPFLPGWLGADPSLRANATAYFAIWSTALPFTMAMGMYASILRAAGYALTASLISVLVCVLDAIFNFFLINPTRTLWGITIWGAGLGVPGAALGTALATVVGGLLALAILLLRESPLCIRKPAPWKITRSCLRNLLWVGGPLAGERAAISLAQVVVVRIVAGLGTVAIAANSLAVNAEGLCYMAGYGIQSAAVTLIGQAVGANRKDMAKRFAWLCTGLGMGVMALSGVGLWIFAPTLMSLFTTDAAVIALGAQVLRIEAWAEPMFGASIVASGAMQGAGDSTACFVLNLVSMWGIRLTLAFLLAPRFGLVGVWGAMCFELCVRGLLFLIRLARGKWLEKGALS
;
A
#
# COMPACT_ATOMS: atom_id res chain seq x y z
N MET A 1 11.90 -18.00 24.31
CA MET A 1 10.65 -18.47 23.67
C MET A 1 10.04 -17.28 22.94
N LYS A 2 9.81 -17.35 21.61
CA LYS A 2 9.18 -16.26 20.86
C LYS A 2 7.68 -16.25 21.23
N LEU A 3 7.22 -15.15 21.82
CA LEU A 3 5.80 -14.96 22.17
C LEU A 3 4.98 -14.86 20.88
N SER A 4 3.96 -15.72 20.70
CA SER A 4 3.04 -15.58 19.58
C SER A 4 2.09 -14.40 19.81
N LEU A 5 1.48 -13.86 18.74
CA LEU A 5 0.51 -12.77 18.86
C LEU A 5 -0.72 -13.21 19.68
N GLU A 6 -1.13 -14.47 19.56
CA GLU A 6 -2.22 -15.05 20.32
C GLU A 6 -1.91 -15.12 21.83
N GLN A 7 -0.70 -15.58 22.19
CA GLN A 7 -0.22 -15.57 23.57
C GLN A 7 -0.11 -14.15 24.13
N LEU A 8 0.35 -13.19 23.30
CA LEU A 8 0.41 -11.79 23.68
C LEU A 8 -0.99 -11.24 24.00
N SER A 9 -1.97 -11.51 23.12
CA SER A 9 -3.37 -11.05 23.32
C SER A 9 -3.99 -11.68 24.56
N ALA A 10 -3.74 -12.97 24.83
CA ALA A 10 -4.21 -13.66 26.03
C ALA A 10 -3.65 -13.00 27.29
N ARG A 11 -2.35 -12.71 27.34
CA ARG A 11 -1.71 -12.03 28.48
C ARG A 11 -2.19 -10.59 28.65
N MET A 12 -2.42 -9.88 27.55
CA MET A 12 -3.02 -8.54 27.62
C MET A 12 -4.40 -8.56 28.26
N ARG A 13 -5.26 -9.54 27.92
CA ARG A 13 -6.59 -9.69 28.53
C ARG A 13 -6.54 -10.03 30.02
N GLN A 14 -5.54 -10.80 30.44
CA GLN A 14 -5.32 -11.13 31.86
C GLN A 14 -4.79 -9.94 32.69
N GLY A 15 -4.58 -8.79 32.07
CA GLY A 15 -4.07 -7.58 32.75
C GLY A 15 -2.57 -7.59 33.00
N GLU A 16 -1.82 -8.58 32.49
CA GLU A 16 -0.39 -8.67 32.73
C GLU A 16 0.39 -7.48 32.13
N THR A 17 1.42 -7.06 32.83
CA THR A 17 2.38 -6.07 32.31
C THR A 17 3.42 -6.79 31.46
N ILE A 18 3.44 -6.54 30.16
CA ILE A 18 4.37 -7.18 29.24
C ILE A 18 5.69 -6.38 29.21
N PRO A 19 6.85 -7.03 29.43
CA PRO A 19 8.15 -6.35 29.39
C PRO A 19 8.41 -5.70 28.04
N SER A 20 9.11 -4.54 28.03
CA SER A 20 9.44 -3.78 26.83
C SER A 20 10.17 -4.62 25.77
N ARG A 21 11.05 -5.52 26.19
CA ARG A 21 11.79 -6.42 25.30
C ARG A 21 10.86 -7.36 24.54
N GLN A 22 9.85 -7.94 25.21
CA GLN A 22 8.89 -8.84 24.57
C GLN A 22 7.96 -8.06 23.62
N THR A 23 7.52 -6.87 24.01
CA THR A 23 6.75 -5.96 23.17
C THR A 23 7.49 -5.64 21.86
N ALA A 24 8.79 -5.31 21.97
CA ALA A 24 9.64 -5.02 20.81
C ALA A 24 9.86 -6.27 19.94
N GLN A 25 10.06 -7.44 20.53
CA GLN A 25 10.23 -8.69 19.78
C GLN A 25 8.99 -9.04 18.95
N VAL A 26 7.79 -8.86 19.49
CA VAL A 26 6.54 -9.13 18.74
C VAL A 26 6.35 -8.09 17.64
N ALA A 27 6.61 -6.81 17.91
CA ALA A 27 6.53 -5.75 16.89
C ALA A 27 7.50 -6.05 15.73
N LEU A 28 8.76 -6.41 16.02
CA LEU A 28 9.74 -6.77 14.99
C LEU A 28 9.33 -8.05 14.23
N ALA A 29 8.83 -9.07 14.93
CA ALA A 29 8.40 -10.32 14.30
C ALA A 29 7.26 -10.13 13.29
N LEU A 30 6.39 -9.11 13.48
CA LEU A 30 5.35 -8.75 12.54
C LEU A 30 5.84 -7.77 11.47
N SER A 31 6.74 -6.85 11.83
CA SER A 31 7.23 -5.82 10.91
C SER A 31 8.20 -6.38 9.87
N ILE A 32 9.14 -7.26 10.25
CA ILE A 32 10.16 -7.77 9.33
C ILE A 32 9.57 -8.49 8.12
N PRO A 33 8.63 -9.47 8.27
CA PRO A 33 8.00 -10.08 7.11
C PRO A 33 7.27 -9.08 6.22
N SER A 34 6.56 -8.11 6.84
CA SER A 34 5.83 -7.09 6.09
C SER A 34 6.74 -6.09 5.37
N ILE A 35 7.90 -5.75 5.94
CA ILE A 35 8.91 -4.92 5.26
C ILE A 35 9.46 -5.67 4.05
N LEU A 36 9.87 -6.92 4.23
CA LEU A 36 10.39 -7.75 3.14
C LEU A 36 9.35 -7.92 2.02
N GLU A 37 8.09 -8.15 2.38
CA GLU A 37 6.96 -8.20 1.45
C GLU A 37 6.89 -6.92 0.61
N GLN A 38 6.90 -5.74 1.24
CA GLN A 38 6.79 -4.47 0.53
C GLN A 38 7.98 -4.21 -0.40
N LEU A 39 9.17 -4.59 0.02
CA LEU A 39 10.37 -4.48 -0.83
C LEU A 39 10.29 -5.41 -2.04
N VAL A 40 9.85 -6.66 -1.86
CA VAL A 40 9.69 -7.62 -2.96
C VAL A 40 8.61 -7.15 -3.94
N VAL A 41 7.46 -6.68 -3.45
CA VAL A 41 6.38 -6.15 -4.29
C VAL A 41 6.86 -4.95 -5.10
N THR A 42 7.64 -4.06 -4.49
CA THR A 42 8.20 -2.89 -5.18
C THR A 42 9.23 -3.30 -6.23
N ALA A 43 10.14 -4.22 -5.89
CA ALA A 43 11.13 -4.74 -6.84
C ALA A 43 10.45 -5.43 -8.04
N MET A 44 9.34 -6.13 -7.78
CA MET A 44 8.55 -6.76 -8.82
C MET A 44 7.95 -5.74 -9.78
N GLY A 45 7.40 -4.65 -9.26
CA GLY A 45 6.91 -3.55 -10.11
C GLY A 45 7.97 -2.97 -11.04
N TYR A 46 9.25 -2.92 -10.61
CA TYR A 46 10.35 -2.53 -11.50
C TYR A 46 10.67 -3.59 -12.56
N ILE A 47 10.61 -4.87 -12.20
CA ILE A 47 10.79 -5.97 -13.16
C ILE A 47 9.69 -5.91 -14.23
N ASP A 48 8.44 -5.73 -13.85
CA ASP A 48 7.30 -5.61 -14.77
C ASP A 48 7.48 -4.41 -15.70
N ALA A 49 7.85 -3.24 -15.15
CA ALA A 49 8.12 -2.06 -15.95
C ALA A 49 9.26 -2.29 -16.96
N ALA A 50 10.32 -3.02 -16.56
CA ALA A 50 11.41 -3.38 -17.45
C ALA A 50 10.95 -4.36 -18.54
N MET A 51 10.17 -5.38 -18.20
CA MET A 51 9.64 -6.36 -19.16
C MET A 51 8.74 -5.68 -20.21
N VAL A 52 7.88 -4.76 -19.80
CA VAL A 52 7.04 -3.95 -20.71
C VAL A 52 7.90 -2.98 -21.52
N GLY A 53 8.92 -2.36 -20.92
CA GLY A 53 9.84 -1.46 -21.60
C GLY A 53 10.56 -2.11 -22.79
N HIS A 54 10.84 -3.41 -22.72
CA HIS A 54 11.44 -4.18 -23.82
C HIS A 54 10.50 -4.39 -25.03
N ILE A 55 9.17 -4.24 -24.86
CA ILE A 55 8.22 -4.30 -25.97
C ILE A 55 8.34 -3.04 -26.84
N GLY A 56 8.57 -1.89 -26.22
CA GLY A 56 8.74 -0.60 -26.89
C GLY A 56 8.10 0.58 -26.15
N ALA A 57 8.41 1.78 -26.63
CA ALA A 57 7.94 3.03 -26.02
C ALA A 57 6.40 3.17 -26.03
N GLU A 58 5.74 2.71 -27.09
CA GLU A 58 4.27 2.75 -27.21
C GLU A 58 3.58 1.87 -26.17
N ALA A 59 4.15 0.69 -25.86
CA ALA A 59 3.64 -0.21 -24.85
C ALA A 59 3.70 0.43 -23.46
N THR A 60 4.87 1.00 -23.12
CA THR A 60 5.08 1.69 -21.86
C THR A 60 4.15 2.91 -21.72
N ALA A 61 4.00 3.70 -22.79
CA ALA A 61 3.11 4.86 -22.81
C ALA A 61 1.64 4.46 -22.63
N SER A 62 1.20 3.35 -23.27
CA SER A 62 -0.18 2.85 -23.15
C SER A 62 -0.54 2.48 -21.71
N ILE A 63 0.36 1.82 -20.97
CA ILE A 63 0.17 1.50 -19.55
C ILE A 63 0.25 2.76 -18.68
N GLY A 64 1.23 3.63 -18.97
CA GLY A 64 1.45 4.88 -18.24
C GLY A 64 0.22 5.78 -18.20
N ILE A 65 -0.51 5.89 -19.32
CA ILE A 65 -1.72 6.72 -19.41
C ILE A 65 -2.79 6.25 -18.43
N VAL A 66 -3.05 4.96 -18.31
CA VAL A 66 -4.11 4.42 -17.44
C VAL A 66 -3.66 4.17 -16.00
N SER A 67 -2.36 4.25 -15.72
CA SER A 67 -1.79 3.92 -14.41
C SER A 67 -2.36 4.76 -13.26
N SER A 68 -2.58 6.07 -13.46
CA SER A 68 -3.18 6.93 -12.44
C SER A 68 -4.59 6.48 -12.05
N SER A 69 -5.38 5.99 -13.01
CA SER A 69 -6.73 5.48 -12.77
C SER A 69 -6.70 4.12 -12.08
N THR A 70 -5.76 3.24 -12.43
CA THR A 70 -5.58 1.96 -11.73
C THR A 70 -5.15 2.18 -10.28
N TRP A 71 -4.22 3.10 -10.01
CA TRP A 71 -3.80 3.46 -8.65
C TRP A 71 -4.94 4.05 -7.83
N LEU A 72 -5.74 4.94 -8.42
CA LEU A 72 -6.89 5.53 -7.74
C LEU A 72 -7.91 4.47 -7.34
N LEU A 73 -8.32 3.62 -8.28
CA LEU A 73 -9.33 2.58 -8.04
C LEU A 73 -8.83 1.54 -7.03
N HIS A 74 -7.60 1.09 -7.20
CA HIS A 74 -6.96 0.17 -6.24
C HIS A 74 -6.87 0.79 -4.84
N GLY A 75 -6.45 2.05 -4.73
CA GLY A 75 -6.33 2.76 -3.45
C GLY A 75 -7.65 2.86 -2.69
N VAL A 76 -8.77 3.14 -3.39
CA VAL A 76 -10.10 3.16 -2.80
C VAL A 76 -10.48 1.78 -2.23
N LEU A 77 -10.24 0.71 -2.98
CA LEU A 77 -10.52 -0.66 -2.52
C LEU A 77 -9.65 -1.04 -1.31
N VAL A 78 -8.37 -0.66 -1.31
CA VAL A 78 -7.45 -0.85 -0.15
C VAL A 78 -8.01 -0.17 1.09
N GLY A 79 -8.47 1.07 0.99
CA GLY A 79 -9.08 1.78 2.11
C GLY A 79 -10.29 1.04 2.70
N LEU A 80 -11.18 0.55 1.83
CA LEU A 80 -12.37 -0.17 2.25
C LEU A 80 -12.05 -1.51 2.93
N TYR A 81 -11.23 -2.37 2.33
CA TYR A 81 -10.96 -3.67 2.93
C TYR A 81 -10.08 -3.59 4.20
N THR A 82 -9.25 -2.56 4.33
CA THR A 82 -8.45 -2.33 5.55
C THR A 82 -9.35 -2.13 6.77
N ALA A 83 -10.50 -1.48 6.63
CA ALA A 83 -11.46 -1.31 7.72
C ALA A 83 -11.99 -2.65 8.27
N LEU A 84 -12.22 -3.64 7.38
CA LEU A 84 -12.66 -4.99 7.80
C LEU A 84 -11.55 -5.73 8.56
N SER A 85 -10.32 -5.60 8.13
CA SER A 85 -9.16 -6.19 8.81
C SER A 85 -8.95 -5.58 10.20
N ILE A 86 -9.15 -4.26 10.36
CA ILE A 86 -9.11 -3.57 11.66
C ILE A 86 -10.20 -4.10 12.60
N GLN A 87 -11.44 -4.26 12.12
CA GLN A 87 -12.52 -4.82 12.93
C GLN A 87 -12.18 -6.24 13.41
N ILE A 88 -11.67 -7.09 12.52
CA ILE A 88 -11.26 -8.46 12.88
C ILE A 88 -10.14 -8.42 13.93
N ALA A 89 -9.13 -7.55 13.77
CA ALA A 89 -8.06 -7.41 14.75
C ALA A 89 -8.59 -7.02 16.14
N GLN A 90 -9.55 -6.10 16.19
CA GLN A 90 -10.17 -5.67 17.46
C GLN A 90 -11.04 -6.77 18.08
N TYR A 91 -11.84 -7.51 17.30
CA TYR A 91 -12.62 -8.64 17.83
C TYR A 91 -11.71 -9.78 18.33
N LEU A 92 -10.61 -10.08 17.65
CA LEU A 92 -9.63 -11.06 18.11
C LEU A 92 -8.95 -10.60 19.43
N GLY A 93 -8.63 -9.31 19.53
CA GLY A 93 -8.12 -8.73 20.78
C GLY A 93 -9.11 -8.87 21.94
N ALA A 94 -10.40 -8.67 21.68
CA ALA A 94 -11.49 -8.79 22.66
C ALA A 94 -11.88 -10.26 22.99
N ASP A 95 -11.24 -11.27 22.39
CA ASP A 95 -11.61 -12.70 22.45
C ASP A 95 -13.00 -13.03 21.90
N ARG A 96 -13.55 -12.15 21.10
CA ARG A 96 -14.85 -12.31 20.45
C ARG A 96 -14.69 -13.02 19.09
N GLN A 97 -14.24 -14.26 19.13
CA GLN A 97 -13.89 -15.03 17.91
C GLN A 97 -15.10 -15.26 16.99
N ASP A 98 -16.31 -15.45 17.53
CA ASP A 98 -17.51 -15.65 16.71
C ASP A 98 -17.91 -14.37 15.96
N ASP A 99 -17.70 -13.21 16.56
CA ASP A 99 -17.88 -11.93 15.88
C ASP A 99 -16.82 -11.69 14.80
N ALA A 100 -15.56 -12.04 15.07
CA ALA A 100 -14.50 -11.98 14.08
C ALA A 100 -14.81 -12.88 12.86
N ARG A 101 -15.32 -14.10 13.10
CA ARG A 101 -15.79 -15.01 12.04
C ARG A 101 -16.99 -14.43 11.28
N SER A 102 -17.92 -13.77 11.98
CA SER A 102 -19.04 -13.08 11.35
C SER A 102 -18.58 -11.96 10.42
N VAL A 103 -17.63 -11.13 10.87
CA VAL A 103 -17.04 -10.07 10.03
C VAL A 103 -16.28 -10.67 8.85
N LEU A 104 -15.56 -11.79 9.02
CA LEU A 104 -14.88 -12.47 7.92
C LEU A 104 -15.87 -12.93 6.83
N ARG A 105 -17.02 -13.53 7.20
CA ARG A 105 -18.07 -13.89 6.22
C ARG A 105 -18.60 -12.67 5.48
N GLN A 106 -18.83 -11.58 6.21
CA GLN A 106 -19.28 -10.31 5.61
C GLN A 106 -18.18 -9.71 4.70
N ALA A 107 -16.91 -9.83 5.09
CA ALA A 107 -15.78 -9.40 4.25
C ALA A 107 -15.76 -10.17 2.92
N MET A 108 -16.03 -11.48 2.93
CA MET A 108 -16.15 -12.26 1.69
C MET A 108 -17.31 -11.77 0.81
N LEU A 109 -18.48 -11.45 1.39
CA LEU A 109 -19.60 -10.87 0.66
C LEU A 109 -19.25 -9.48 0.09
N PHE A 110 -18.62 -8.63 0.90
CA PHE A 110 -18.16 -7.31 0.44
C PHE A 110 -17.12 -7.44 -0.66
N ASN A 111 -16.22 -8.43 -0.59
CA ASN A 111 -15.26 -8.68 -1.67
C ASN A 111 -15.97 -8.97 -3.00
N VAL A 112 -16.99 -9.81 -2.98
CA VAL A 112 -17.76 -10.10 -4.20
C VAL A 112 -18.51 -8.86 -4.68
N ILE A 113 -19.22 -8.17 -3.80
CA ILE A 113 -20.04 -7.01 -4.19
C ILE A 113 -19.16 -5.86 -4.69
N LEU A 114 -18.16 -5.45 -3.91
CA LEU A 114 -17.30 -4.31 -4.24
C LEU A 114 -16.31 -4.66 -5.35
N GLY A 115 -15.73 -5.87 -5.32
CA GLY A 115 -14.78 -6.32 -6.34
C GLY A 115 -15.45 -6.48 -7.71
N VAL A 116 -16.60 -7.16 -7.77
CA VAL A 116 -17.36 -7.30 -9.01
C VAL A 116 -17.93 -5.94 -9.45
N GLY A 117 -18.44 -5.12 -8.53
CA GLY A 117 -18.91 -3.77 -8.84
C GLY A 117 -17.81 -2.90 -9.43
N ALA A 118 -16.60 -2.93 -8.85
CA ALA A 118 -15.43 -2.22 -9.37
C ALA A 118 -14.97 -2.77 -10.74
N ALA A 119 -15.03 -4.10 -10.93
CA ALA A 119 -14.71 -4.73 -12.21
C ALA A 119 -15.68 -4.29 -13.30
N LEU A 120 -16.98 -4.33 -13.04
CA LEU A 120 -18.01 -3.90 -14.00
C LEU A 120 -17.89 -2.39 -14.30
N PHE A 121 -17.63 -1.57 -13.29
CA PHE A 121 -17.37 -0.14 -13.47
C PHE A 121 -16.13 0.08 -14.33
N GLY A 122 -15.01 -0.58 -14.03
CA GLY A 122 -13.76 -0.46 -14.79
C GLY A 122 -13.94 -0.94 -16.24
N LEU A 123 -14.63 -2.06 -16.46
CA LEU A 123 -14.96 -2.54 -17.79
C LEU A 123 -15.84 -1.56 -18.58
N GLY A 124 -16.85 -0.98 -17.91
CA GLY A 124 -17.75 -0.01 -18.54
C GLY A 124 -17.05 1.26 -18.99
N ILE A 125 -16.07 1.74 -18.24
CA ILE A 125 -15.31 2.95 -18.60
C ILE A 125 -14.09 2.67 -19.49
N SER A 126 -13.64 1.42 -19.59
CA SER A 126 -12.40 1.06 -20.31
C SER A 126 -12.32 1.56 -21.75
N PRO A 127 -13.40 1.56 -22.57
CA PRO A 127 -13.34 2.07 -23.94
C PRO A 127 -13.16 3.60 -24.02
N PHE A 128 -13.64 4.31 -23.00
CA PHE A 128 -13.67 5.77 -23.01
C PHE A 128 -12.46 6.38 -22.27
N LEU A 129 -11.92 5.66 -21.27
CA LEU A 129 -10.91 6.15 -20.37
C LEU A 129 -9.64 6.68 -21.07
N PRO A 130 -9.01 5.96 -22.02
CA PRO A 130 -7.84 6.47 -22.72
C PRO A 130 -8.13 7.77 -23.49
N GLY A 131 -9.32 7.89 -24.07
CA GLY A 131 -9.77 9.09 -24.75
C GLY A 131 -9.92 10.29 -23.80
N TRP A 132 -10.54 10.08 -22.63
CA TRP A 132 -10.68 11.11 -21.59
C TRP A 132 -9.34 11.58 -21.03
N LEU A 133 -8.35 10.69 -21.01
CA LEU A 133 -6.99 11.01 -20.56
C LEU A 133 -6.10 11.60 -21.64
N GLY A 134 -6.64 11.84 -22.87
CA GLY A 134 -5.91 12.46 -23.96
C GLY A 134 -4.93 11.52 -24.67
N ALA A 135 -5.17 10.21 -24.64
CA ALA A 135 -4.33 9.24 -25.34
C ALA A 135 -4.35 9.43 -26.86
N ASP A 136 -3.18 9.32 -27.47
CA ASP A 136 -3.06 9.25 -28.94
C ASP A 136 -3.86 8.05 -29.48
N PRO A 137 -4.50 8.18 -30.65
CA PRO A 137 -5.26 7.09 -31.26
C PRO A 137 -4.50 5.75 -31.37
N SER A 138 -3.18 5.80 -31.63
CA SER A 138 -2.31 4.63 -31.69
C SER A 138 -2.20 3.85 -30.37
N LEU A 139 -2.30 4.54 -29.23
CA LEU A 139 -2.13 3.97 -27.90
C LEU A 139 -3.44 3.45 -27.30
N ARG A 140 -4.59 3.92 -27.82
CA ARG A 140 -5.92 3.66 -27.20
C ARG A 140 -6.26 2.19 -27.13
N ALA A 141 -5.98 1.42 -28.19
CA ALA A 141 -6.30 0.00 -28.23
C ALA A 141 -5.60 -0.79 -27.12
N ASN A 142 -4.28 -0.60 -26.98
CA ASN A 142 -3.48 -1.25 -25.93
C ASN A 142 -3.85 -0.78 -24.52
N ALA A 143 -4.08 0.52 -24.34
CA ALA A 143 -4.48 1.09 -23.05
C ALA A 143 -5.86 0.57 -22.62
N THR A 144 -6.83 0.50 -23.54
CA THR A 144 -8.17 -0.07 -23.29
C THR A 144 -8.08 -1.55 -22.93
N ALA A 145 -7.34 -2.35 -23.70
CA ALA A 145 -7.17 -3.78 -23.44
C ALA A 145 -6.50 -4.02 -22.07
N TYR A 146 -5.43 -3.29 -21.76
CA TYR A 146 -4.75 -3.37 -20.47
C TYR A 146 -5.69 -3.08 -19.31
N PHE A 147 -6.38 -1.93 -19.37
CA PHE A 147 -7.28 -1.50 -18.30
C PHE A 147 -8.50 -2.42 -18.16
N ALA A 148 -9.05 -2.94 -19.25
CA ALA A 148 -10.15 -3.89 -19.22
C ALA A 148 -9.74 -5.22 -18.56
N ILE A 149 -8.60 -5.80 -18.95
CA ILE A 149 -8.08 -7.05 -18.37
C ILE A 149 -7.77 -6.84 -16.88
N TRP A 150 -7.07 -5.74 -16.53
CA TRP A 150 -6.78 -5.39 -15.15
C TRP A 150 -8.06 -5.24 -14.32
N SER A 151 -9.10 -4.62 -14.88
CA SER A 151 -10.39 -4.45 -14.21
C SER A 151 -11.08 -5.77 -13.93
N THR A 152 -11.01 -6.76 -14.83
CA THR A 152 -11.58 -8.10 -14.57
C THR A 152 -10.92 -8.81 -13.40
N ALA A 153 -9.66 -8.50 -13.10
CA ALA A 153 -8.93 -9.10 -12.00
C ALA A 153 -9.22 -8.43 -10.63
N LEU A 154 -9.90 -7.29 -10.58
CA LEU A 154 -10.16 -6.53 -9.35
C LEU A 154 -10.77 -7.34 -8.20
N PRO A 155 -11.75 -8.25 -8.42
CA PRO A 155 -12.28 -9.07 -7.34
C PRO A 155 -11.22 -9.94 -6.67
N PHE A 156 -10.27 -10.47 -7.46
CA PHE A 156 -9.18 -11.32 -6.97
C PHE A 156 -8.05 -10.49 -6.35
N THR A 157 -7.73 -9.33 -6.93
CA THR A 157 -6.78 -8.37 -6.38
C THR A 157 -7.25 -7.88 -5.01
N MET A 158 -8.54 -7.53 -4.89
CA MET A 158 -9.14 -7.15 -3.62
C MET A 158 -9.15 -8.33 -2.63
N ALA A 159 -9.49 -9.54 -3.08
CA ALA A 159 -9.46 -10.76 -2.25
C ALA A 159 -8.06 -11.02 -1.68
N MET A 160 -7.03 -10.97 -2.53
CA MET A 160 -5.64 -11.16 -2.12
C MET A 160 -5.24 -10.16 -1.03
N GLY A 161 -5.43 -8.86 -1.27
CA GLY A 161 -5.07 -7.81 -0.32
C GLY A 161 -5.86 -7.90 0.99
N MET A 162 -7.17 -8.13 0.91
CA MET A 162 -8.05 -8.27 2.06
C MET A 162 -7.71 -9.49 2.91
N TYR A 163 -7.59 -10.67 2.30
CA TYR A 163 -7.30 -11.89 3.06
C TYR A 163 -5.88 -11.89 3.63
N ALA A 164 -4.90 -11.34 2.92
CA ALA A 164 -3.57 -11.12 3.46
C ALA A 164 -3.59 -10.17 4.68
N SER A 165 -4.36 -9.09 4.62
CA SER A 165 -4.54 -8.17 5.76
C SER A 165 -5.23 -8.85 6.95
N ILE A 166 -6.22 -9.70 6.71
CA ILE A 166 -6.91 -10.48 7.74
C ILE A 166 -5.97 -11.54 8.35
N LEU A 167 -5.15 -12.20 7.54
CA LEU A 167 -4.12 -13.12 8.04
C LEU A 167 -3.12 -12.39 8.96
N ARG A 168 -2.69 -11.20 8.58
CA ARG A 168 -1.82 -10.37 9.45
C ARG A 168 -2.53 -9.99 10.74
N ALA A 169 -3.81 -9.60 10.69
CA ALA A 169 -4.63 -9.28 11.85
C ALA A 169 -4.77 -10.47 12.81
N ALA A 170 -4.78 -11.70 12.29
CA ALA A 170 -4.80 -12.94 13.06
C ALA A 170 -3.40 -13.38 13.54
N GLY A 171 -2.33 -12.64 13.23
CA GLY A 171 -0.96 -12.95 13.67
C GLY A 171 -0.15 -13.79 12.69
N TYR A 172 -0.69 -14.13 11.54
CA TYR A 172 -0.03 -14.93 10.49
C TYR A 172 0.67 -14.04 9.45
N ALA A 173 1.42 -13.03 9.91
CA ALA A 173 2.10 -12.07 9.03
C ALA A 173 3.06 -12.77 8.04
N LEU A 174 3.87 -13.74 8.51
CA LEU A 174 4.77 -14.48 7.65
C LEU A 174 4.02 -15.24 6.54
N THR A 175 2.88 -15.86 6.84
CA THR A 175 2.06 -16.55 5.84
C THR A 175 1.52 -15.58 4.80
N ALA A 176 1.03 -14.41 5.21
CA ALA A 176 0.57 -13.37 4.30
C ALA A 176 1.70 -12.89 3.38
N SER A 177 2.89 -12.63 3.95
CA SER A 177 4.05 -12.18 3.18
C SER A 177 4.55 -13.26 2.20
N LEU A 178 4.53 -14.53 2.59
CA LEU A 178 4.91 -15.63 1.68
C LEU A 178 3.95 -15.77 0.49
N ILE A 179 2.65 -15.55 0.71
CA ILE A 179 1.67 -15.52 -0.39
C ILE A 179 2.00 -14.38 -1.35
N SER A 180 2.26 -13.18 -0.83
CA SER A 180 2.60 -12.01 -1.66
C SER A 180 3.88 -12.23 -2.47
N VAL A 181 4.92 -12.82 -1.85
CA VAL A 181 6.16 -13.18 -2.55
C VAL A 181 5.91 -14.22 -3.64
N LEU A 182 5.10 -15.26 -3.35
CA LEU A 182 4.73 -16.25 -4.35
C LEU A 182 4.00 -15.61 -5.54
N VAL A 183 3.08 -14.69 -5.28
CA VAL A 183 2.37 -13.95 -6.34
C VAL A 183 3.35 -13.15 -7.20
N CYS A 184 4.33 -12.47 -6.60
CA CYS A 184 5.37 -11.76 -7.36
C CYS A 184 6.17 -12.70 -8.26
N VAL A 185 6.53 -13.89 -7.76
CA VAL A 185 7.25 -14.89 -8.57
C VAL A 185 6.38 -15.41 -9.72
N LEU A 186 5.11 -15.71 -9.45
CA LEU A 186 4.16 -16.17 -10.47
C LEU A 186 3.91 -15.08 -11.52
N ASP A 187 3.81 -13.83 -11.10
CA ASP A 187 3.64 -12.68 -11.98
C ASP A 187 4.81 -12.55 -12.96
N ALA A 188 6.05 -12.63 -12.47
CA ALA A 188 7.24 -12.67 -13.33
C ALA A 188 7.20 -13.82 -14.34
N ILE A 189 6.85 -15.02 -13.89
CA ILE A 189 6.76 -16.20 -14.73
C ILE A 189 5.67 -16.02 -15.81
N PHE A 190 4.47 -15.61 -15.41
CA PHE A 190 3.37 -15.42 -16.36
C PHE A 190 3.68 -14.29 -17.35
N ASN A 191 4.23 -13.16 -16.89
CA ASN A 191 4.66 -12.06 -17.74
C ASN A 191 5.71 -12.49 -18.73
N PHE A 192 6.69 -13.31 -18.32
CA PHE A 192 7.72 -13.83 -19.21
C PHE A 192 7.14 -14.64 -20.37
N PHE A 193 6.14 -15.48 -20.13
CA PHE A 193 5.50 -16.32 -21.14
C PHE A 193 4.41 -15.60 -21.94
N LEU A 194 3.68 -14.67 -21.34
CA LEU A 194 2.55 -14.02 -22.00
C LEU A 194 2.94 -12.79 -22.81
N ILE A 195 3.92 -12.03 -22.36
CA ILE A 195 4.39 -10.83 -23.04
C ILE A 195 5.15 -11.18 -24.31
N ASN A 196 6.10 -12.09 -24.19
CA ASN A 196 7.06 -12.38 -25.25
C ASN A 196 6.52 -13.38 -26.27
N PRO A 197 6.87 -13.24 -27.56
CA PRO A 197 6.63 -14.29 -28.54
C PRO A 197 7.55 -15.49 -28.30
N THR A 198 7.22 -16.63 -28.92
CA THR A 198 8.07 -17.82 -28.93
C THR A 198 9.46 -17.46 -29.47
N ARG A 199 10.50 -17.76 -28.70
CA ARG A 199 11.89 -17.42 -29.03
C ARG A 199 12.84 -18.58 -28.69
N THR A 200 13.93 -18.64 -29.43
CA THR A 200 14.99 -19.62 -29.17
C THR A 200 16.08 -18.95 -28.33
N LEU A 201 16.28 -19.43 -27.11
CA LEU A 201 17.33 -19.00 -26.20
C LEU A 201 18.29 -20.17 -25.99
N TRP A 202 19.57 -19.99 -26.34
CA TRP A 202 20.61 -20.99 -26.17
C TRP A 202 20.28 -22.36 -26.78
N GLY A 203 19.58 -22.36 -27.93
CA GLY A 203 19.22 -23.60 -28.64
C GLY A 203 17.93 -24.28 -28.12
N ILE A 204 17.29 -23.73 -27.08
CA ILE A 204 16.02 -24.23 -26.54
C ILE A 204 14.93 -23.30 -27.01
N THR A 205 13.89 -23.85 -27.65
CA THR A 205 12.70 -23.09 -28.06
C THR A 205 11.81 -22.91 -26.84
N ILE A 206 11.69 -21.66 -26.37
CA ILE A 206 10.82 -21.28 -25.27
C ILE A 206 9.53 -20.75 -25.87
N TRP A 207 8.42 -21.41 -25.51
CA TRP A 207 7.10 -20.97 -25.93
C TRP A 207 6.75 -19.61 -25.31
N GLY A 208 6.10 -18.74 -26.07
CA GLY A 208 5.58 -17.48 -25.62
C GLY A 208 4.34 -17.09 -26.42
N ALA A 209 3.37 -16.48 -25.75
CA ALA A 209 2.09 -16.11 -26.35
C ALA A 209 2.18 -14.85 -27.22
N GLY A 210 3.20 -14.01 -27.02
CA GLY A 210 3.40 -12.79 -27.82
C GLY A 210 2.29 -11.75 -27.72
N LEU A 211 1.60 -11.70 -26.59
CA LEU A 211 0.44 -10.82 -26.39
C LEU A 211 0.83 -9.35 -26.10
N GLY A 212 2.11 -9.08 -25.83
CA GLY A 212 2.57 -7.72 -25.54
C GLY A 212 1.88 -7.10 -24.31
N VAL A 213 1.31 -5.89 -24.46
CA VAL A 213 0.63 -5.14 -23.39
C VAL A 213 -0.53 -5.90 -22.74
N PRO A 214 -1.47 -6.50 -23.49
CA PRO A 214 -2.49 -7.39 -22.91
C PRO A 214 -1.89 -8.57 -22.14
N GLY A 215 -0.74 -9.10 -22.58
CA GLY A 215 -0.03 -10.18 -21.90
C GLY A 215 0.45 -9.80 -20.51
N ALA A 216 0.96 -8.57 -20.33
CA ALA A 216 1.35 -8.05 -19.03
C ALA A 216 0.14 -7.93 -18.07
N ALA A 217 -0.99 -7.43 -18.56
CA ALA A 217 -2.21 -7.37 -17.75
C ALA A 217 -2.71 -8.75 -17.34
N LEU A 218 -2.69 -9.71 -18.28
CA LEU A 218 -3.11 -11.11 -18.02
C LEU A 218 -2.18 -11.82 -17.03
N GLY A 219 -0.86 -11.61 -17.12
CA GLY A 219 0.11 -12.20 -16.20
C GLY A 219 -0.16 -11.78 -14.77
N THR A 220 -0.26 -10.49 -14.53
CA THR A 220 -0.59 -9.92 -13.21
C THR A 220 -1.99 -10.38 -12.74
N ALA A 221 -2.99 -10.43 -13.64
CA ALA A 221 -4.32 -10.93 -13.33
C ALA A 221 -4.30 -12.38 -12.85
N LEU A 222 -3.63 -13.27 -13.59
CA LEU A 222 -3.51 -14.69 -13.22
C LEU A 222 -2.77 -14.89 -11.91
N ALA A 223 -1.67 -14.17 -11.69
CA ALA A 223 -0.92 -14.23 -10.44
C ALA A 223 -1.78 -13.80 -9.24
N THR A 224 -2.55 -12.74 -9.37
CA THR A 224 -3.46 -12.27 -8.31
C THR A 224 -4.65 -13.20 -8.08
N VAL A 225 -5.15 -13.87 -9.11
CA VAL A 225 -6.17 -14.93 -8.97
C VAL A 225 -5.63 -16.07 -8.12
N VAL A 226 -4.44 -16.58 -8.42
CA VAL A 226 -3.80 -17.64 -7.63
C VAL A 226 -3.58 -17.18 -6.18
N GLY A 227 -3.05 -15.97 -5.98
CA GLY A 227 -2.83 -15.40 -4.66
C GLY A 227 -4.10 -15.24 -3.84
N GLY A 228 -5.16 -14.70 -4.45
CA GLY A 228 -6.46 -14.52 -3.81
C GLY A 228 -7.12 -15.84 -3.40
N LEU A 229 -7.09 -16.85 -4.28
CA LEU A 229 -7.60 -18.18 -3.99
C LEU A 229 -6.78 -18.90 -2.92
N LEU A 230 -5.45 -18.78 -2.95
CA LEU A 230 -4.57 -19.38 -1.95
C LEU A 230 -4.77 -18.72 -0.58
N ALA A 231 -4.86 -17.41 -0.50
CA ALA A 231 -5.12 -16.69 0.75
C ALA A 231 -6.48 -17.08 1.34
N LEU A 232 -7.51 -17.21 0.50
CA LEU A 232 -8.82 -17.69 0.90
C LEU A 232 -8.77 -19.15 1.40
N ALA A 233 -8.11 -20.03 0.66
CA ALA A 233 -7.98 -21.44 1.04
C ALA A 233 -7.28 -21.59 2.40
N ILE A 234 -6.22 -20.84 2.64
CA ILE A 234 -5.52 -20.86 3.93
C ILE A 234 -6.43 -20.38 5.07
N LEU A 235 -7.22 -19.32 4.86
CA LEU A 235 -8.17 -18.84 5.87
C LEU A 235 -9.28 -19.86 6.18
N LEU A 236 -9.72 -20.61 5.17
CA LEU A 236 -10.80 -21.61 5.35
C LEU A 236 -10.32 -22.93 5.91
N LEU A 237 -9.14 -23.39 5.48
CA LEU A 237 -8.63 -24.75 5.79
C LEU A 237 -7.80 -24.79 7.07
N ARG A 238 -7.11 -23.69 7.38
CA ARG A 238 -6.23 -23.65 8.55
C ARG A 238 -7.05 -23.61 9.84
N GLU A 239 -6.66 -24.44 10.81
CA GLU A 239 -7.18 -24.35 12.18
C GLU A 239 -6.69 -23.04 12.83
N SER A 240 -7.56 -22.05 12.84
CA SER A 240 -7.29 -20.71 13.35
C SER A 240 -8.53 -20.18 14.06
N PRO A 241 -8.40 -19.13 14.89
CA PRO A 241 -9.55 -18.46 15.49
C PRO A 241 -10.61 -18.00 14.48
N LEU A 242 -10.22 -17.85 13.20
CA LEU A 242 -11.07 -17.40 12.08
C LEU A 242 -11.67 -18.54 11.25
N CYS A 243 -11.51 -19.81 11.65
CA CYS A 243 -12.04 -20.94 10.90
C CYS A 243 -13.57 -20.92 10.81
N ILE A 244 -14.13 -20.94 9.60
CA ILE A 244 -15.59 -20.79 9.31
C ILE A 244 -16.31 -22.17 9.27
N ARG A 245 -15.84 -23.18 9.98
CA ARG A 245 -16.47 -24.51 9.96
C ARG A 245 -17.88 -24.57 10.59
N LYS A 246 -18.20 -23.61 11.47
CA LYS A 246 -19.54 -23.55 12.11
C LYS A 246 -20.54 -22.90 11.17
N PRO A 247 -21.73 -23.50 10.94
CA PRO A 247 -22.78 -22.87 10.16
C PRO A 247 -23.26 -21.59 10.86
N ALA A 248 -23.29 -20.49 10.13
CA ALA A 248 -23.86 -19.23 10.57
C ALA A 248 -24.35 -18.44 9.34
N PRO A 249 -25.36 -17.58 9.51
CA PRO A 249 -25.97 -16.91 8.38
C PRO A 249 -25.00 -15.97 7.66
N TRP A 250 -25.03 -16.00 6.35
CA TRP A 250 -24.32 -15.07 5.46
C TRP A 250 -25.17 -13.81 5.28
N LYS A 251 -25.11 -12.91 6.24
CA LYS A 251 -25.89 -11.66 6.22
C LYS A 251 -24.98 -10.48 6.53
N ILE A 252 -25.13 -9.41 5.74
CA ILE A 252 -24.50 -8.13 6.03
C ILE A 252 -25.27 -7.48 7.18
N THR A 253 -24.58 -7.22 8.29
CA THR A 253 -25.16 -6.54 9.45
C THR A 253 -25.00 -5.04 9.29
N ARG A 254 -26.01 -4.29 9.77
CA ARG A 254 -25.97 -2.82 9.77
C ARG A 254 -24.75 -2.28 10.53
N SER A 255 -24.34 -2.95 11.59
CA SER A 255 -23.16 -2.59 12.37
C SER A 255 -21.89 -2.70 11.56
N CYS A 256 -21.67 -3.83 10.87
CA CYS A 256 -20.49 -4.04 10.05
C CYS A 256 -20.44 -3.04 8.87
N LEU A 257 -21.58 -2.80 8.20
CA LEU A 257 -21.69 -1.82 7.13
C LEU A 257 -21.40 -0.40 7.64
N ARG A 258 -21.97 -0.02 8.78
CA ARG A 258 -21.68 1.28 9.39
C ARG A 258 -20.19 1.44 9.68
N ASN A 259 -19.56 0.42 10.28
CA ASN A 259 -18.14 0.46 10.59
C ASN A 259 -17.28 0.49 9.33
N LEU A 260 -17.66 -0.27 8.30
CA LEU A 260 -17.00 -0.21 6.99
C LEU A 260 -17.02 1.22 6.42
N LEU A 261 -18.15 1.90 6.49
CA LEU A 261 -18.27 3.28 5.98
C LEU A 261 -17.57 4.31 6.88
N TRP A 262 -17.65 4.17 8.21
CA TRP A 262 -17.03 5.12 9.14
C TRP A 262 -15.50 5.01 9.20
N VAL A 263 -14.95 3.83 9.06
CA VAL A 263 -13.50 3.60 9.07
C VAL A 263 -12.97 3.54 7.64
N GLY A 264 -13.60 2.77 6.76
CA GLY A 264 -13.16 2.56 5.39
C GLY A 264 -13.41 3.76 4.47
N GLY A 265 -14.51 4.48 4.66
CA GLY A 265 -14.83 5.69 3.88
C GLY A 265 -13.72 6.75 3.97
N PRO A 266 -13.33 7.20 5.17
CA PRO A 266 -12.19 8.10 5.32
C PRO A 266 -10.87 7.55 4.77
N LEU A 267 -10.59 6.24 4.92
CA LEU A 267 -9.40 5.62 4.35
C LEU A 267 -9.41 5.62 2.82
N ALA A 268 -10.55 5.30 2.22
CA ALA A 268 -10.72 5.37 0.77
C ALA A 268 -10.61 6.81 0.26
N GLY A 269 -11.21 7.77 0.98
CA GLY A 269 -11.08 9.21 0.71
C GLY A 269 -9.64 9.70 0.81
N GLU A 270 -8.88 9.23 1.81
CA GLU A 270 -7.46 9.53 1.98
C GLU A 270 -6.65 9.06 0.77
N ARG A 271 -6.87 7.82 0.32
CA ARG A 271 -6.18 7.27 -0.85
C ARG A 271 -6.52 8.03 -2.13
N ALA A 272 -7.81 8.37 -2.31
CA ALA A 272 -8.24 9.18 -3.45
C ALA A 272 -7.61 10.58 -3.42
N ALA A 273 -7.62 11.25 -2.28
CA ALA A 273 -7.05 12.58 -2.11
C ALA A 273 -5.54 12.59 -2.37
N ILE A 274 -4.80 11.57 -1.92
CA ILE A 274 -3.37 11.40 -2.20
C ILE A 274 -3.14 11.22 -3.69
N SER A 275 -3.88 10.32 -4.34
CA SER A 275 -3.73 10.07 -5.79
C SER A 275 -4.01 11.31 -6.63
N LEU A 276 -5.06 12.07 -6.30
CA LEU A 276 -5.39 13.31 -6.98
C LEU A 276 -4.31 14.39 -6.77
N ALA A 277 -3.79 14.53 -5.55
CA ALA A 277 -2.72 15.47 -5.27
C ALA A 277 -1.43 15.14 -6.06
N GLN A 278 -1.10 13.86 -6.21
CA GLN A 278 0.03 13.43 -7.05
C GLN A 278 -0.14 13.84 -8.52
N VAL A 279 -1.35 13.74 -9.07
CA VAL A 279 -1.65 14.20 -10.43
C VAL A 279 -1.38 15.72 -10.56
N VAL A 280 -1.77 16.51 -9.55
CA VAL A 280 -1.50 17.97 -9.54
C VAL A 280 -0.01 18.25 -9.46
N VAL A 281 0.74 17.53 -8.61
CA VAL A 281 2.21 17.68 -8.53
C VAL A 281 2.87 17.37 -9.87
N VAL A 282 2.49 16.26 -10.52
CA VAL A 282 3.01 15.89 -11.85
C VAL A 282 2.73 16.99 -12.86
N ARG A 283 1.55 17.62 -12.82
CA ARG A 283 1.21 18.75 -13.70
C ARG A 283 2.08 19.98 -13.44
N ILE A 284 2.38 20.29 -12.18
CA ILE A 284 3.30 21.39 -11.82
C ILE A 284 4.69 21.09 -12.38
N VAL A 285 5.20 19.87 -12.18
CA VAL A 285 6.52 19.44 -12.67
C VAL A 285 6.59 19.45 -14.20
N ALA A 286 5.50 19.09 -14.88
CA ALA A 286 5.43 19.11 -16.35
C ALA A 286 5.69 20.50 -16.94
N GLY A 287 5.34 21.57 -16.22
CA GLY A 287 5.65 22.94 -16.61
C GLY A 287 7.11 23.35 -16.48
N LEU A 288 7.97 22.52 -15.84
CA LEU A 288 9.38 22.83 -15.58
C LEU A 288 10.35 22.28 -16.64
N GLY A 289 9.85 21.57 -17.66
CA GLY A 289 10.63 21.04 -18.75
C GLY A 289 11.03 19.56 -18.62
N THR A 290 11.58 19.01 -19.70
CA THR A 290 11.81 17.55 -19.85
C THR A 290 12.80 16.98 -18.85
N VAL A 291 13.89 17.71 -18.54
CA VAL A 291 14.89 17.27 -17.54
C VAL A 291 14.26 17.17 -16.15
N ALA A 292 13.41 18.13 -15.78
CA ALA A 292 12.71 18.11 -14.49
C ALA A 292 11.71 16.96 -14.39
N ILE A 293 10.96 16.68 -15.47
CA ILE A 293 10.04 15.53 -15.53
C ILE A 293 10.79 14.22 -15.34
N ALA A 294 11.88 14.03 -16.08
CA ALA A 294 12.70 12.82 -16.00
C ALA A 294 13.32 12.65 -14.60
N ALA A 295 13.95 13.71 -14.07
CA ALA A 295 14.54 13.70 -12.74
C ALA A 295 13.50 13.41 -11.65
N ASN A 296 12.31 14.02 -11.71
CA ASN A 296 11.24 13.78 -10.77
C ASN A 296 10.75 12.32 -10.80
N SER A 297 10.51 11.78 -12.01
CA SER A 297 10.02 10.41 -12.16
C SER A 297 11.00 9.40 -11.59
N LEU A 298 12.29 9.54 -11.89
CA LEU A 298 13.32 8.63 -11.41
C LEU A 298 13.58 8.81 -9.90
N ALA A 299 13.56 10.04 -9.40
CA ALA A 299 13.73 10.32 -7.98
C ALA A 299 12.58 9.74 -7.13
N VAL A 300 11.31 9.85 -7.59
CA VAL A 300 10.16 9.23 -6.91
C VAL A 300 10.29 7.71 -6.84
N ASN A 301 10.80 7.08 -7.89
CA ASN A 301 11.06 5.63 -7.87
C ASN A 301 12.16 5.27 -6.86
N ALA A 302 13.25 6.03 -6.80
CA ALA A 302 14.34 5.81 -5.85
C ALA A 302 13.89 6.00 -4.39
N GLU A 303 13.13 7.07 -4.10
CA GLU A 303 12.50 7.34 -2.79
C GLU A 303 11.54 6.22 -2.39
N GLY A 304 10.82 5.65 -3.37
CA GLY A 304 9.86 4.56 -3.14
C GLY A 304 10.41 3.40 -2.32
N LEU A 305 11.68 3.05 -2.52
CA LEU A 305 12.35 1.99 -1.75
C LEU A 305 12.46 2.32 -0.26
N CYS A 306 12.59 3.60 0.10
CA CYS A 306 12.72 4.04 1.49
C CYS A 306 11.37 3.94 2.23
N TYR A 307 10.32 4.54 1.71
CA TYR A 307 9.04 4.60 2.43
C TYR A 307 8.27 3.27 2.42
N MET A 308 8.57 2.34 1.53
CA MET A 308 7.95 1.00 1.56
C MET A 308 8.28 0.23 2.84
N ALA A 309 9.46 0.41 3.41
CA ALA A 309 9.78 -0.13 4.73
C ALA A 309 8.87 0.44 5.83
N GLY A 310 8.54 1.73 5.76
CA GLY A 310 7.57 2.39 6.64
C GLY A 310 6.17 1.77 6.56
N TYR A 311 5.67 1.48 5.35
CA TYR A 311 4.38 0.79 5.17
C TYR A 311 4.36 -0.63 5.71
N GLY A 312 5.48 -1.35 5.66
CA GLY A 312 5.61 -2.65 6.32
C GLY A 312 5.42 -2.55 7.84
N ILE A 313 6.04 -1.57 8.48
CA ILE A 313 5.88 -1.32 9.92
C ILE A 313 4.48 -0.81 10.25
N GLN A 314 3.89 0.04 9.39
CA GLN A 314 2.51 0.49 9.51
C GLN A 314 1.53 -0.69 9.61
N SER A 315 1.69 -1.70 8.75
CA SER A 315 0.84 -2.89 8.74
C SER A 315 0.89 -3.66 10.07
N ALA A 316 2.09 -3.78 10.66
CA ALA A 316 2.28 -4.37 11.99
C ALA A 316 1.64 -3.50 13.09
N ALA A 317 1.77 -2.18 13.01
CA ALA A 317 1.17 -1.24 13.96
C ALA A 317 -0.37 -1.34 13.95
N VAL A 318 -1.01 -1.37 12.77
CA VAL A 318 -2.47 -1.56 12.63
C VAL A 318 -2.93 -2.81 13.37
N THR A 319 -2.23 -3.92 13.19
CA THR A 319 -2.56 -5.20 13.82
C THR A 319 -2.41 -5.16 15.34
N LEU A 320 -1.25 -4.72 15.84
CA LEU A 320 -0.92 -4.72 17.28
C LEU A 320 -1.84 -3.79 18.06
N ILE A 321 -2.07 -2.59 17.52
CA ILE A 321 -2.91 -1.60 18.18
C ILE A 321 -4.37 -2.01 18.08
N GLY A 322 -4.83 -2.56 16.95
CA GLY A 322 -6.17 -3.10 16.81
C GLY A 322 -6.47 -4.16 17.88
N GLN A 323 -5.56 -5.11 18.09
CA GLN A 323 -5.72 -6.12 19.13
C GLN A 323 -5.63 -5.55 20.55
N ALA A 324 -4.73 -4.60 20.81
CA ALA A 324 -4.62 -3.98 22.12
C ALA A 324 -5.86 -3.15 22.50
N VAL A 325 -6.42 -2.43 21.53
CA VAL A 325 -7.69 -1.68 21.71
C VAL A 325 -8.85 -2.65 21.91
N GLY A 326 -8.92 -3.74 21.14
CA GLY A 326 -9.92 -4.80 21.32
C GLY A 326 -9.85 -5.43 22.71
N ALA A 327 -8.65 -5.67 23.25
CA ALA A 327 -8.42 -6.15 24.61
C ALA A 327 -8.71 -5.10 25.70
N ASN A 328 -9.18 -3.90 25.34
CA ASN A 328 -9.40 -2.77 26.22
C ASN A 328 -8.12 -2.31 26.97
N ARG A 329 -6.94 -2.56 26.41
CA ARG A 329 -5.63 -2.21 26.99
C ARG A 329 -5.05 -0.97 26.29
N LYS A 330 -5.62 0.19 26.64
CA LYS A 330 -5.18 1.51 26.11
C LYS A 330 -3.71 1.82 26.43
N ASP A 331 -3.20 1.34 27.57
CA ASP A 331 -1.80 1.42 27.98
C ASP A 331 -0.88 0.70 27.00
N MET A 332 -1.22 -0.53 26.63
CA MET A 332 -0.47 -1.34 25.67
C MET A 332 -0.58 -0.79 24.24
N ALA A 333 -1.78 -0.34 23.85
CA ALA A 333 -1.97 0.31 22.55
C ALA A 333 -1.08 1.54 22.40
N LYS A 334 -1.01 2.41 23.42
CA LYS A 334 -0.12 3.58 23.45
C LYS A 334 1.36 3.17 23.35
N ARG A 335 1.74 2.13 24.09
CA ARG A 335 3.11 1.63 24.09
C ARG A 335 3.53 1.05 22.75
N PHE A 336 2.65 0.23 22.09
CA PHE A 336 2.90 -0.28 20.75
C PHE A 336 2.97 0.86 19.73
N ALA A 337 2.09 1.85 19.84
CA ALA A 337 2.05 2.98 18.91
C ALA A 337 3.38 3.76 18.95
N TRP A 338 3.91 4.09 20.12
CA TRP A 338 5.20 4.78 20.25
C TRP A 338 6.38 3.90 19.80
N LEU A 339 6.36 2.62 20.13
CA LEU A 339 7.41 1.69 19.75
C LEU A 339 7.46 1.49 18.23
N CYS A 340 6.32 1.24 17.59
CA CYS A 340 6.26 1.08 16.13
C CYS A 340 6.63 2.38 15.42
N THR A 341 6.15 3.54 15.91
CA THR A 341 6.47 4.85 15.32
C THR A 341 7.97 5.14 15.45
N GLY A 342 8.57 4.90 16.62
CA GLY A 342 10.01 5.04 16.82
C GLY A 342 10.83 4.10 15.92
N LEU A 343 10.38 2.85 15.77
CA LEU A 343 10.99 1.90 14.83
C LEU A 343 10.90 2.40 13.39
N GLY A 344 9.73 2.89 12.96
CA GLY A 344 9.52 3.46 11.64
C GLY A 344 10.40 4.67 11.37
N MET A 345 10.48 5.60 12.32
CA MET A 345 11.38 6.75 12.25
C MET A 345 12.84 6.32 12.14
N GLY A 346 13.27 5.34 12.93
CA GLY A 346 14.66 4.84 12.92
C GLY A 346 15.02 4.15 11.59
N VAL A 347 14.15 3.28 11.07
CA VAL A 347 14.37 2.59 9.79
C VAL A 347 14.41 3.59 8.65
N MET A 348 13.46 4.53 8.60
CA MET A 348 13.42 5.54 7.54
C MET A 348 14.54 6.57 7.68
N ALA A 349 14.98 6.91 8.90
CA ALA A 349 16.19 7.73 9.10
C ALA A 349 17.43 7.06 8.52
N LEU A 350 17.58 5.75 8.76
CA LEU A 350 18.71 4.98 8.20
C LEU A 350 18.63 4.91 6.67
N SER A 351 17.44 4.68 6.11
CA SER A 351 17.21 4.72 4.67
C SER A 351 17.50 6.11 4.08
N GLY A 352 17.10 7.18 4.78
CA GLY A 352 17.38 8.57 4.40
C GLY A 352 18.87 8.89 4.36
N VAL A 353 19.64 8.40 5.34
CA VAL A 353 21.12 8.52 5.29
C VAL A 353 21.68 7.81 4.07
N GLY A 354 21.19 6.59 3.77
CA GLY A 354 21.55 5.87 2.55
C GLY A 354 21.18 6.65 1.29
N LEU A 355 19.98 7.20 1.24
CA LEU A 355 19.50 8.01 0.12
C LEU A 355 20.37 9.25 -0.08
N TRP A 356 20.76 9.93 0.99
CA TRP A 356 21.60 11.13 0.93
C TRP A 356 23.02 10.82 0.39
N ILE A 357 23.63 9.73 0.86
CA ILE A 357 24.99 9.32 0.46
C ILE A 357 24.99 8.83 -0.99
N PHE A 358 24.07 7.92 -1.32
CA PHE A 358 24.05 7.20 -2.58
C PHE A 358 23.17 7.86 -3.66
N ALA A 359 22.63 9.07 -3.43
CA ALA A 359 21.72 9.74 -4.37
C ALA A 359 22.25 9.77 -5.84
N PRO A 360 23.50 10.18 -6.14
CA PRO A 360 24.00 10.19 -7.51
C PRO A 360 24.09 8.75 -8.09
N THR A 361 24.54 7.79 -7.30
CA THR A 361 24.65 6.38 -7.71
C THR A 361 23.28 5.78 -8.01
N LEU A 362 22.29 6.05 -7.15
CA LEU A 362 20.92 5.60 -7.38
C LEU A 362 20.33 6.18 -8.67
N MET A 363 20.54 7.48 -8.93
CA MET A 363 20.11 8.10 -10.18
C MET A 363 20.82 7.52 -11.39
N SER A 364 22.12 7.23 -11.30
CA SER A 364 22.91 6.66 -12.41
C SER A 364 22.50 5.22 -12.77
N LEU A 365 21.83 4.49 -11.88
CA LEU A 365 21.24 3.18 -12.21
C LEU A 365 20.08 3.28 -13.22
N PHE A 366 19.40 4.42 -13.26
CA PHE A 366 18.22 4.62 -14.09
C PHE A 366 18.50 5.39 -15.38
N THR A 367 19.56 6.22 -15.41
CA THR A 367 19.86 7.07 -16.57
C THR A 367 21.35 7.40 -16.67
N THR A 368 21.79 7.69 -17.88
CA THR A 368 23.17 8.17 -18.17
C THR A 368 23.22 9.69 -18.38
N ASP A 369 22.08 10.37 -18.39
CA ASP A 369 22.01 11.84 -18.56
C ASP A 369 22.52 12.57 -17.32
N ALA A 370 23.65 13.27 -17.46
CA ALA A 370 24.31 13.97 -16.36
C ALA A 370 23.44 15.06 -15.73
N ALA A 371 22.61 15.76 -16.51
CA ALA A 371 21.72 16.82 -16.01
C ALA A 371 20.59 16.23 -15.16
N VAL A 372 20.01 15.11 -15.60
CA VAL A 372 18.98 14.37 -14.87
C VAL A 372 19.55 13.78 -13.57
N ILE A 373 20.76 13.20 -13.63
CA ILE A 373 21.44 12.66 -12.45
C ILE A 373 21.71 13.73 -11.41
N ALA A 374 22.26 14.88 -11.85
CA ALA A 374 22.60 15.98 -10.95
C ALA A 374 21.36 16.55 -10.25
N LEU A 375 20.30 16.83 -11.02
CA LEU A 375 19.05 17.38 -10.48
C LEU A 375 18.33 16.35 -9.59
N GLY A 376 18.25 15.08 -10.01
CA GLY A 376 17.64 14.00 -9.22
C GLY A 376 18.38 13.74 -7.92
N ALA A 377 19.71 13.73 -7.93
CA ALA A 377 20.50 13.58 -6.71
C ALA A 377 20.31 14.76 -5.74
N GLN A 378 20.17 15.97 -6.27
CA GLN A 378 19.91 17.15 -5.43
C GLN A 378 18.57 17.04 -4.71
N VAL A 379 17.50 16.67 -5.42
CA VAL A 379 16.16 16.57 -4.81
C VAL A 379 16.05 15.40 -3.84
N LEU A 380 16.69 14.26 -4.13
CA LEU A 380 16.75 13.12 -3.21
C LEU A 380 17.47 13.48 -1.89
N ARG A 381 18.51 14.29 -1.95
CA ARG A 381 19.21 14.77 -0.74
C ARG A 381 18.35 15.73 0.09
N ILE A 382 17.46 16.50 -0.54
CA ILE A 382 16.49 17.31 0.20
C ILE A 382 15.48 16.43 0.92
N GLU A 383 14.94 15.43 0.22
CA GLU A 383 13.95 14.50 0.79
C GLU A 383 14.51 13.67 1.93
N ALA A 384 15.77 13.27 1.87
CA ALA A 384 16.43 12.48 2.90
C ALA A 384 16.29 13.09 4.32
N TRP A 385 16.17 14.40 4.45
CA TRP A 385 15.94 15.07 5.72
C TRP A 385 14.53 14.87 6.27
N ALA A 386 13.54 14.67 5.39
CA ALA A 386 12.15 14.45 5.79
C ALA A 386 11.86 12.98 6.14
N GLU A 387 12.69 12.03 5.72
CA GLU A 387 12.46 10.60 5.88
C GLU A 387 12.07 10.15 7.30
N PRO A 388 12.74 10.62 8.40
CA PRO A 388 12.34 10.25 9.75
C PRO A 388 10.92 10.70 10.10
N MET A 389 10.55 11.93 9.70
CA MET A 389 9.23 12.49 9.95
C MET A 389 8.17 11.88 9.04
N PHE A 390 8.54 11.50 7.82
CA PHE A 390 7.68 10.72 6.95
C PHE A 390 7.39 9.35 7.55
N GLY A 391 8.39 8.66 8.09
CA GLY A 391 8.22 7.42 8.86
C GLY A 391 7.28 7.59 10.05
N ALA A 392 7.42 8.70 10.80
CA ALA A 392 6.50 9.03 11.88
C ALA A 392 5.06 9.15 11.36
N SER A 393 4.83 9.86 10.25
CA SER A 393 3.48 10.05 9.71
C SER A 393 2.86 8.75 9.23
N ILE A 394 3.61 7.90 8.51
CA ILE A 394 3.14 6.61 7.99
C ILE A 394 2.75 5.68 9.15
N VAL A 395 3.64 5.48 10.11
CA VAL A 395 3.42 4.48 11.17
C VAL A 395 2.42 4.97 12.21
N ALA A 396 2.47 6.26 12.60
CA ALA A 396 1.48 6.82 13.52
C ALA A 396 0.07 6.85 12.91
N SER A 397 -0.06 7.09 11.59
CA SER A 397 -1.37 6.95 10.92
C SER A 397 -1.88 5.52 11.02
N GLY A 398 -1.03 4.51 10.80
CA GLY A 398 -1.40 3.10 10.97
C GLY A 398 -1.82 2.78 12.41
N ALA A 399 -1.14 3.33 13.40
CA ALA A 399 -1.51 3.19 14.81
C ALA A 399 -2.92 3.73 15.09
N MET A 400 -3.24 4.91 14.58
CA MET A 400 -4.57 5.53 14.74
C MET A 400 -5.65 4.78 13.95
N GLN A 401 -5.35 4.32 12.73
CA GLN A 401 -6.22 3.49 11.91
C GLN A 401 -6.57 2.19 12.65
N GLY A 402 -5.58 1.51 13.25
CA GLY A 402 -5.78 0.31 14.06
C GLY A 402 -6.72 0.53 15.26
N ALA A 403 -6.72 1.73 15.83
CA ALA A 403 -7.65 2.14 16.88
C ALA A 403 -9.02 2.60 16.36
N GLY A 404 -9.19 2.76 15.03
CA GLY A 404 -10.45 3.21 14.42
C GLY A 404 -10.54 4.72 14.17
N ASP A 405 -9.49 5.51 14.44
CA ASP A 405 -9.47 6.97 14.22
C ASP A 405 -9.02 7.36 12.81
N SER A 406 -9.66 6.75 11.80
CA SER A 406 -9.33 6.96 10.38
C SER A 406 -9.69 8.35 9.87
N THR A 407 -10.76 8.96 10.39
CA THR A 407 -11.20 10.31 10.00
C THR A 407 -10.13 11.35 10.29
N ALA A 408 -9.46 11.25 11.44
CA ALA A 408 -8.39 12.19 11.76
C ALA A 408 -7.17 12.01 10.85
N CYS A 409 -6.83 10.76 10.52
CA CYS A 409 -5.76 10.46 9.56
C CYS A 409 -6.06 11.09 8.19
N PHE A 410 -7.29 10.90 7.70
CA PHE A 410 -7.75 11.52 6.45
C PHE A 410 -7.62 13.04 6.47
N VAL A 411 -8.16 13.70 7.52
CA VAL A 411 -8.14 15.18 7.62
C VAL A 411 -6.70 15.69 7.72
N LEU A 412 -5.83 15.08 8.52
CA LEU A 412 -4.45 15.49 8.66
C LEU A 412 -3.68 15.36 7.32
N ASN A 413 -3.86 14.24 6.61
CA ASN A 413 -3.23 14.04 5.31
C ASN A 413 -3.79 14.99 4.25
N LEU A 414 -5.11 15.21 4.24
CA LEU A 414 -5.75 16.13 3.31
C LEU A 414 -5.24 17.56 3.51
N VAL A 415 -5.30 18.08 4.74
CA VAL A 415 -4.88 19.45 5.06
C VAL A 415 -3.38 19.63 4.78
N SER A 416 -2.56 18.67 5.17
CA SER A 416 -1.11 18.72 4.93
C SER A 416 -0.79 18.74 3.45
N MET A 417 -1.32 17.79 2.69
CA MET A 417 -0.97 17.61 1.28
C MET A 417 -1.56 18.68 0.37
N TRP A 418 -2.85 19.00 0.54
CA TRP A 418 -3.53 20.00 -0.27
C TRP A 418 -3.27 21.42 0.21
N GLY A 419 -3.26 21.65 1.54
CA GLY A 419 -3.07 22.98 2.12
C GLY A 419 -1.61 23.42 2.13
N ILE A 420 -0.65 22.54 2.40
CA ILE A 420 0.77 22.91 2.54
C ILE A 420 1.55 22.52 1.29
N ARG A 421 1.59 21.20 0.93
CA ARG A 421 2.45 20.74 -0.18
C ARG A 421 2.11 21.41 -1.50
N LEU A 422 0.84 21.33 -1.93
CA LEU A 422 0.45 21.88 -3.24
C LEU A 422 0.60 23.40 -3.29
N THR A 423 0.22 24.12 -2.22
CA THR A 423 0.36 25.56 -2.14
C THR A 423 1.83 25.98 -2.23
N LEU A 424 2.70 25.36 -1.44
CA LEU A 424 4.13 25.67 -1.47
C LEU A 424 4.77 25.24 -2.79
N ALA A 425 4.41 24.08 -3.34
CA ALA A 425 4.93 23.64 -4.64
C ALA A 425 4.56 24.62 -5.74
N PHE A 426 3.33 25.12 -5.77
CA PHE A 426 2.88 26.12 -6.74
C PHE A 426 3.64 27.45 -6.61
N LEU A 427 3.94 27.90 -5.38
CA LEU A 427 4.66 29.14 -5.12
C LEU A 427 6.17 29.03 -5.38
N LEU A 428 6.77 27.87 -5.07
CA LEU A 428 8.22 27.68 -5.16
C LEU A 428 8.67 27.16 -6.52
N ALA A 429 7.84 26.44 -7.26
CA ALA A 429 8.19 25.89 -8.57
C ALA A 429 8.66 26.96 -9.58
N PRO A 430 8.01 28.15 -9.71
CA PRO A 430 8.46 29.17 -10.66
C PRO A 430 9.84 29.78 -10.33
N ARG A 431 10.23 29.76 -9.03
CA ARG A 431 11.48 30.38 -8.57
C ARG A 431 12.64 29.40 -8.49
N PHE A 432 12.37 28.19 -8.05
CA PHE A 432 13.40 27.19 -7.71
C PHE A 432 13.28 25.90 -8.55
N GLY A 433 12.36 25.86 -9.52
CA GLY A 433 12.16 24.68 -10.35
C GLY A 433 11.78 23.44 -9.54
N LEU A 434 12.33 22.29 -9.92
CA LEU A 434 12.08 20.99 -9.26
C LEU A 434 12.55 20.99 -7.80
N VAL A 435 13.65 21.69 -7.50
CA VAL A 435 14.17 21.83 -6.13
C VAL A 435 13.13 22.48 -5.22
N GLY A 436 12.39 23.48 -5.72
CA GLY A 436 11.30 24.12 -4.99
C GLY A 436 10.13 23.16 -4.70
N VAL A 437 9.77 22.32 -5.67
CA VAL A 437 8.70 21.32 -5.50
C VAL A 437 9.06 20.29 -4.43
N TRP A 438 10.29 19.76 -4.47
CA TRP A 438 10.76 18.80 -3.49
C TRP A 438 11.04 19.43 -2.12
N GLY A 439 11.47 20.68 -2.09
CA GLY A 439 11.57 21.45 -0.84
C GLY A 439 10.21 21.66 -0.17
N ALA A 440 9.15 21.93 -0.96
CA ALA A 440 7.78 21.99 -0.47
C ALA A 440 7.30 20.63 0.08
N MET A 441 7.67 19.54 -0.60
CA MET A 441 7.38 18.17 -0.16
C MET A 441 8.09 17.86 1.16
N CYS A 442 9.38 18.10 1.26
CA CYS A 442 10.19 17.90 2.47
C CYS A 442 9.61 18.66 3.67
N PHE A 443 9.31 19.94 3.48
CA PHE A 443 8.70 20.75 4.54
C PHE A 443 7.34 20.20 4.99
N GLU A 444 6.48 19.85 4.04
CA GLU A 444 5.16 19.29 4.33
C GLU A 444 5.27 17.96 5.09
N LEU A 445 6.17 17.06 4.67
CA LEU A 445 6.39 15.78 5.34
C LEU A 445 6.85 15.96 6.80
N CYS A 446 7.71 16.96 7.05
CA CYS A 446 8.12 17.31 8.40
C CYS A 446 6.93 17.83 9.23
N VAL A 447 6.12 18.74 8.69
CA VAL A 447 4.92 19.25 9.37
C VAL A 447 3.91 18.13 9.61
N ARG A 448 3.66 17.29 8.61
CA ARG A 448 2.74 16.15 8.72
C ARG A 448 3.19 15.17 9.81
N GLY A 449 4.45 14.79 9.80
CA GLY A 449 5.02 13.93 10.84
C GLY A 449 4.83 14.53 12.24
N LEU A 450 5.09 15.82 12.40
CA LEU A 450 4.89 16.53 13.67
C LEU A 450 3.41 16.52 14.10
N LEU A 451 2.48 16.77 13.19
CA LEU A 451 1.04 16.75 13.47
C LEU A 451 0.58 15.36 13.95
N PHE A 452 1.05 14.29 13.30
CA PHE A 452 0.77 12.92 13.71
C PHE A 452 1.38 12.59 15.08
N LEU A 453 2.62 13.01 15.36
CA LEU A 453 3.26 12.82 16.66
C LEU A 453 2.52 13.58 17.79
N ILE A 454 2.10 14.83 17.54
CA ILE A 454 1.31 15.61 18.50
C ILE A 454 -0.02 14.90 18.81
N ARG A 455 -0.71 14.40 17.77
CA ARG A 455 -1.97 13.67 17.98
C ARG A 455 -1.73 12.36 18.73
N LEU A 456 -0.65 11.64 18.41
CA LEU A 456 -0.26 10.42 19.09
C LEU A 456 -0.04 10.68 20.58
N ALA A 457 0.70 11.76 20.91
CA ALA A 457 0.99 12.17 22.28
C ALA A 457 -0.27 12.54 23.07
N ARG A 458 -1.22 13.25 22.44
CA ARG A 458 -2.49 13.66 23.07
C ARG A 458 -3.38 12.48 23.45
N GLY A 459 -3.25 11.31 22.84
CA GLY A 459 -3.95 10.09 23.23
C GLY A 459 -5.45 10.03 22.87
N LYS A 460 -6.05 11.09 22.32
CA LYS A 460 -7.49 11.16 21.96
C LYS A 460 -7.93 10.11 20.93
N TRP A 461 -7.00 9.57 20.16
CA TRP A 461 -7.24 8.52 19.17
C TRP A 461 -7.65 7.17 19.81
N LEU A 462 -7.35 6.96 21.13
CA LEU A 462 -7.73 5.76 21.86
C LEU A 462 -9.19 5.76 22.34
N GLU A 463 -9.91 6.87 22.18
CA GLU A 463 -11.31 6.99 22.62
C GLU A 463 -12.31 6.53 21.55
N LYS A 464 -11.85 6.35 20.31
CA LYS A 464 -12.69 6.04 19.14
C LYS A 464 -12.58 4.58 18.72
N GLY A 465 -12.73 3.64 19.64
CA GLY A 465 -12.74 2.21 19.28
C GLY A 465 -13.82 1.87 18.24
N ALA A 466 -13.50 1.08 17.21
CA ALA A 466 -14.45 0.67 16.18
C ALA A 466 -15.53 -0.29 16.69
N LEU A 467 -15.43 -0.74 17.93
CA LEU A 467 -16.41 -1.61 18.61
C LEU A 467 -17.38 -0.83 19.52
N SER A 468 -17.33 0.50 19.53
CA SER A 468 -18.21 1.37 20.31
C SER A 468 -19.51 1.66 19.56
#